data_fc4ebf0ec92c7608149265db1eeff415
#
_entry.id   fc4ebf0ec92c7608149265db1eeff415
#
_cell.length_a   1.000
_cell.length_b   1.000
_cell.length_c   1.000
_cell.angle_alpha   90.00
_cell.angle_beta   90.00
_cell.angle_gamma   90.00
#
_symmetry.space_group_name_H-M   'P 1'
#
loop_
_entity.id
_entity.type
_entity.pdbx_description
1 polymer ?
#
loop_
_entity_poly.entity_id
_entity_poly.type
_entity_poly.pdbx_seq_one_letter_code
_entity_poly.pdbx_strand_id
1 'polypeptide(L)'
;GFINTAWTYVDEPGVYRGQCTELCGVYHGYMPIVVKAVSDSEYKDFIQGKRDLKAQQALLTEKLWETDELFAIGEEVYLKNCVACHQVNGAGIPPVFPALAGSEIVMNDKGRQVEILMEGVQGAAMQSYAEQLTEVEIAAVITYTRKAWGNDAGGDGEIVVPKEILDYKNNKL
;
A
#
# COMPACT_ATOMS: atom_id res chain seq x y z
N GLY A 1 -5.65 4.09 -26.40
CA GLY A 1 -5.67 2.74 -26.01
C GLY A 1 -6.92 1.98 -26.42
N PHE A 2 -6.71 0.90 -27.16
CA PHE A 2 -7.79 -0.05 -27.47
C PHE A 2 -7.65 -1.24 -26.55
N ILE A 3 -8.79 -1.78 -26.08
CA ILE A 3 -8.82 -3.05 -25.37
C ILE A 3 -9.00 -4.15 -26.41
N ASN A 4 -8.01 -5.04 -26.49
CA ASN A 4 -8.08 -6.25 -27.32
C ASN A 4 -8.42 -7.44 -26.44
N THR A 5 -9.29 -8.30 -26.90
CA THR A 5 -9.69 -9.51 -26.21
C THR A 5 -9.12 -10.74 -26.91
N ALA A 6 -8.50 -11.62 -26.16
CA ALA A 6 -8.04 -12.92 -26.63
C ALA A 6 -8.51 -14.00 -25.65
N TRP A 7 -8.60 -15.23 -26.13
CA TRP A 7 -8.87 -16.38 -25.27
C TRP A 7 -7.86 -17.50 -25.54
N THR A 8 -7.62 -18.32 -24.56
CA THR A 8 -6.77 -19.50 -24.69
C THR A 8 -7.36 -20.63 -23.89
N TYR A 9 -6.96 -21.84 -24.26
CA TYR A 9 -7.27 -23.06 -23.53
C TYR A 9 -5.96 -23.74 -23.13
N VAL A 10 -5.89 -24.26 -21.92
CA VAL A 10 -4.71 -24.93 -21.39
C VAL A 10 -5.12 -26.36 -21.01
N ASP A 11 -4.60 -27.34 -21.76
CA ASP A 11 -4.98 -28.73 -21.60
C ASP A 11 -4.48 -29.37 -20.29
N GLU A 12 -3.29 -28.95 -19.84
CA GLU A 12 -2.65 -29.56 -18.70
C GLU A 12 -2.38 -28.53 -17.58
N PRO A 13 -2.70 -28.84 -16.31
CA PRO A 13 -2.27 -28.03 -15.19
C PRO A 13 -0.75 -27.87 -15.17
N GLY A 14 -0.28 -26.63 -14.88
CA GLY A 14 1.15 -26.36 -14.87
C GLY A 14 1.47 -24.88 -14.69
N VAL A 15 2.76 -24.57 -14.71
CA VAL A 15 3.27 -23.19 -14.64
C VAL A 15 3.87 -22.82 -15.99
N TYR A 16 3.21 -21.92 -16.68
CA TYR A 16 3.59 -21.44 -17.99
C TYR A 16 4.22 -20.06 -17.84
N ARG A 17 5.44 -19.90 -18.38
CA ARG A 17 6.18 -18.68 -18.27
C ARG A 17 6.28 -18.01 -19.63
N GLY A 18 6.09 -16.69 -19.64
CA GLY A 18 6.23 -15.85 -20.81
C GLY A 18 7.00 -14.59 -20.47
N GLN A 19 7.24 -13.82 -21.51
CA GLN A 19 7.90 -12.54 -21.45
C GLN A 19 7.28 -11.60 -22.46
N CYS A 20 7.38 -10.29 -22.25
CA CYS A 20 6.97 -9.32 -23.23
C CYS A 20 7.80 -9.50 -24.51
N THR A 21 7.12 -9.62 -25.66
CA THR A 21 7.74 -9.92 -26.95
C THR A 21 7.88 -8.69 -27.84
N GLU A 22 7.29 -7.55 -27.45
CA GLU A 22 7.36 -6.29 -28.20
C GLU A 22 7.98 -5.20 -27.31
N LEU A 23 8.90 -4.42 -27.84
CA LEU A 23 9.56 -3.35 -27.11
C LEU A 23 8.54 -2.34 -26.55
N CYS A 24 8.40 -2.29 -25.22
CA CYS A 24 7.36 -1.51 -24.54
C CYS A 24 7.90 -0.44 -23.57
N GLY A 25 9.22 -0.27 -23.49
CA GLY A 25 9.87 0.76 -22.67
C GLY A 25 11.09 0.27 -21.91
N VAL A 26 11.58 1.09 -20.98
CA VAL A 26 12.85 0.90 -20.26
C VAL A 26 12.92 -0.43 -19.50
N TYR A 27 11.79 -0.90 -18.97
CA TYR A 27 11.72 -2.15 -18.19
C TYR A 27 11.22 -3.36 -19.00
N HIS A 28 11.29 -3.29 -20.34
CA HIS A 28 10.85 -4.37 -21.21
C HIS A 28 11.38 -5.77 -20.80
N GLY A 29 12.64 -5.88 -20.42
CA GLY A 29 13.27 -7.13 -19.98
C GLY A 29 12.89 -7.58 -18.55
N TYR A 30 12.23 -6.74 -17.78
CA TYR A 30 11.90 -6.97 -16.36
C TYR A 30 10.40 -7.21 -16.12
N MET A 31 9.65 -7.60 -17.15
CA MET A 31 8.22 -7.88 -17.05
C MET A 31 7.88 -9.34 -17.41
N PRO A 32 8.30 -10.31 -16.58
CA PRO A 32 7.96 -11.70 -16.80
C PRO A 32 6.47 -11.93 -16.59
N ILE A 33 5.92 -12.87 -17.37
CA ILE A 33 4.54 -13.32 -17.27
C ILE A 33 4.56 -14.74 -16.69
N VAL A 34 3.70 -15.00 -15.70
CA VAL A 34 3.53 -16.35 -15.15
C VAL A 34 2.05 -16.67 -15.13
N VAL A 35 1.64 -17.69 -15.88
CA VAL A 35 0.30 -18.25 -15.86
C VAL A 35 0.35 -19.59 -15.17
N LYS A 36 -0.37 -19.73 -14.06
CA LYS A 36 -0.54 -20.97 -13.34
C LYS A 36 -1.89 -21.57 -13.71
N ALA A 37 -1.88 -22.60 -14.57
CA ALA A 37 -3.07 -23.42 -14.84
C ALA A 37 -3.23 -24.43 -13.72
N VAL A 38 -4.43 -24.51 -13.14
CA VAL A 38 -4.74 -25.36 -11.99
C VAL A 38 -6.03 -26.13 -12.27
N SER A 39 -6.28 -27.17 -11.49
CA SER A 39 -7.56 -27.90 -11.54
C SER A 39 -8.73 -27.00 -11.08
N ASP A 40 -9.95 -27.39 -11.44
CA ASP A 40 -11.17 -26.69 -11.02
C ASP A 40 -11.30 -26.59 -9.48
N SER A 41 -10.87 -27.62 -8.77
CA SER A 41 -10.87 -27.62 -7.31
C SER A 41 -9.88 -26.61 -6.74
N GLU A 42 -8.64 -26.62 -7.21
CA GLU A 42 -7.61 -25.66 -6.77
C GLU A 42 -8.01 -24.21 -7.12
N TYR A 43 -8.67 -23.98 -8.26
CA TYR A 43 -9.17 -22.67 -8.61
C TYR A 43 -10.30 -22.20 -7.67
N LYS A 44 -11.23 -23.10 -7.33
CA LYS A 44 -12.29 -22.80 -6.34
C LYS A 44 -11.71 -22.47 -4.98
N ASP A 45 -10.72 -23.23 -4.51
CA ASP A 45 -10.03 -22.99 -3.24
C ASP A 45 -9.29 -21.64 -3.27
N PHE A 46 -8.61 -21.33 -4.37
CA PHE A 46 -7.97 -20.02 -4.55
C PHE A 46 -8.99 -18.87 -4.49
N ILE A 47 -10.12 -18.99 -5.18
CA ILE A 47 -11.17 -17.94 -5.15
C ILE A 47 -11.79 -17.84 -3.76
N GLN A 48 -12.04 -18.95 -3.08
CA GLN A 48 -12.58 -18.95 -1.72
C GLN A 48 -11.59 -18.26 -0.76
N GLY A 49 -10.31 -18.61 -0.82
CA GLY A 49 -9.26 -17.95 -0.02
C GLY A 49 -9.20 -16.44 -0.25
N LYS A 50 -9.37 -15.99 -1.50
CA LYS A 50 -9.44 -14.54 -1.81
C LYS A 50 -10.67 -13.87 -1.19
N ARG A 51 -11.82 -14.55 -1.20
CA ARG A 51 -13.05 -14.05 -0.56
C ARG A 51 -12.91 -13.95 0.96
N ASP A 52 -12.32 -14.97 1.57
CA ASP A 52 -12.10 -15.01 3.02
C ASP A 52 -11.14 -13.90 3.47
N LEU A 53 -10.05 -13.69 2.74
CA LEU A 53 -9.13 -12.57 2.98
C LEU A 53 -9.83 -11.21 2.88
N LYS A 54 -10.66 -11.02 1.85
CA LYS A 54 -11.42 -9.78 1.68
C LYS A 54 -12.42 -9.56 2.82
N ALA A 55 -13.12 -10.62 3.25
CA ALA A 55 -14.04 -10.56 4.38
C ALA A 55 -13.30 -10.23 5.69
N GLN A 56 -12.13 -10.84 5.92
CA GLN A 56 -11.30 -10.53 7.07
C GLN A 56 -10.81 -9.08 7.06
N GLN A 57 -10.36 -8.56 5.93
CA GLN A 57 -9.95 -7.16 5.79
C GLN A 57 -11.11 -6.21 6.08
N ALA A 58 -12.32 -6.51 5.59
CA ALA A 58 -13.50 -5.71 5.89
C ALA A 58 -13.81 -5.65 7.39
N LEU A 59 -13.70 -6.77 8.11
CA LEU A 59 -13.87 -6.81 9.57
C LEU A 59 -12.80 -5.97 10.28
N LEU A 60 -11.55 -6.04 9.85
CA LEU A 60 -10.45 -5.25 10.41
C LEU A 60 -10.63 -3.75 10.14
N THR A 61 -11.21 -3.40 9.01
CA THR A 61 -11.49 -1.99 8.65
C THR A 61 -12.55 -1.37 9.55
N GLU A 62 -13.57 -2.15 9.96
CA GLU A 62 -14.63 -1.72 10.86
C GLU A 62 -14.30 -1.88 12.36
N LYS A 63 -13.18 -2.52 12.70
CA LYS A 63 -12.73 -2.66 14.09
C LYS A 63 -12.46 -1.28 14.69
N LEU A 64 -12.82 -1.11 15.96
CA LEU A 64 -12.34 0.01 16.78
C LEU A 64 -10.88 -0.28 17.17
N TRP A 65 -9.99 0.56 16.74
CA TRP A 65 -8.55 0.41 16.98
C TRP A 65 -8.10 1.32 18.10
N GLU A 66 -7.30 0.76 18.99
CA GLU A 66 -6.55 1.55 19.98
C GLU A 66 -5.31 2.17 19.33
N THR A 67 -4.93 3.36 19.79
CA THR A 67 -3.78 4.08 19.24
C THR A 67 -2.49 3.26 19.30
N ASP A 68 -2.26 2.57 20.42
CA ASP A 68 -1.05 1.77 20.65
C ASP A 68 -0.99 0.55 19.72
N GLU A 69 -2.14 -0.05 19.39
CA GLU A 69 -2.21 -1.14 18.41
C GLU A 69 -1.79 -0.65 17.00
N LEU A 70 -2.36 0.47 16.57
CA LEU A 70 -2.00 1.07 15.27
C LEU A 70 -0.55 1.54 15.25
N PHE A 71 -0.07 2.12 16.35
CA PHE A 71 1.32 2.56 16.46
C PHE A 71 2.30 1.39 16.27
N ALA A 72 2.08 0.26 16.94
CA ALA A 72 2.95 -0.92 16.83
C ALA A 72 2.96 -1.51 15.40
N ILE A 73 1.79 -1.66 14.77
CA ILE A 73 1.68 -2.11 13.38
C ILE A 73 2.37 -1.11 12.45
N GLY A 74 2.14 0.18 12.68
CA GLY A 74 2.71 1.26 11.88
C GLY A 74 4.23 1.31 11.92
N GLU A 75 4.84 1.03 13.05
CA GLU A 75 6.29 0.90 13.18
C GLU A 75 6.85 -0.22 12.29
N GLU A 76 6.22 -1.40 12.31
CA GLU A 76 6.64 -2.52 11.46
C GLU A 76 6.51 -2.18 9.97
N VAL A 77 5.39 -1.57 9.58
CA VAL A 77 5.15 -1.12 8.21
C VAL A 77 6.18 -0.07 7.78
N TYR A 78 6.50 0.88 8.66
CA TYR A 78 7.49 1.93 8.43
C TYR A 78 8.88 1.35 8.20
N LEU A 79 9.32 0.47 9.08
CA LEU A 79 10.64 -0.17 8.98
C LEU A 79 10.80 -0.99 7.70
N LYS A 80 9.72 -1.58 7.21
CA LYS A 80 9.73 -2.40 6.01
C LYS A 80 9.68 -1.59 4.72
N ASN A 81 8.92 -0.49 4.69
CA ASN A 81 8.57 0.18 3.43
C ASN A 81 9.09 1.61 3.30
N CYS A 82 9.40 2.30 4.41
CA CYS A 82 9.61 3.75 4.42
C CYS A 82 11.03 4.15 4.84
N VAL A 83 11.65 3.34 5.69
CA VAL A 83 12.95 3.65 6.32
C VAL A 83 14.08 3.90 5.32
N ALA A 84 14.04 3.24 4.17
CA ALA A 84 15.09 3.39 3.15
C ALA A 84 15.24 4.83 2.65
N CYS A 85 14.14 5.57 2.57
CA CYS A 85 14.11 6.97 2.12
C CYS A 85 14.02 7.95 3.30
N HIS A 86 13.16 7.65 4.29
CA HIS A 86 12.87 8.58 5.37
C HIS A 86 13.72 8.38 6.63
N GLN A 87 14.60 7.38 6.64
CA GLN A 87 15.48 7.00 7.74
C GLN A 87 14.73 6.55 9.00
N VAL A 88 15.40 5.80 9.89
CA VAL A 88 14.79 5.25 11.10
C VAL A 88 14.29 6.33 12.08
N ASN A 89 14.93 7.48 12.05
CA ASN A 89 14.59 8.63 12.90
C ASN A 89 13.67 9.64 12.22
N GLY A 90 13.13 9.34 11.05
CA GLY A 90 12.27 10.23 10.31
C GLY A 90 12.95 11.48 9.73
N ALA A 91 14.29 11.59 9.76
CA ALA A 91 15.00 12.78 9.33
C ALA A 91 15.09 12.95 7.80
N GLY A 92 14.77 11.91 7.05
CA GLY A 92 14.91 11.91 5.59
C GLY A 92 16.37 12.01 5.13
N ILE A 93 16.56 12.35 3.85
CA ILE A 93 17.87 12.61 3.23
C ILE A 93 17.74 13.87 2.36
N PRO A 94 17.92 15.06 2.94
CA PRO A 94 17.80 16.30 2.19
C PRO A 94 18.85 16.41 1.07
N PRO A 95 18.53 17.01 -0.08
CA PRO A 95 17.24 17.59 -0.45
C PRO A 95 16.30 16.57 -1.13
N VAL A 96 16.68 15.28 -1.21
CA VAL A 96 16.00 14.27 -2.06
C VAL A 96 14.78 13.68 -1.36
N PHE A 97 14.92 13.30 -0.09
CA PHE A 97 13.82 12.71 0.69
C PHE A 97 13.53 13.60 1.90
N PRO A 98 12.30 14.13 2.00
CA PRO A 98 11.93 15.05 3.07
C PRO A 98 11.91 14.36 4.44
N ALA A 99 12.17 15.15 5.48
CA ALA A 99 11.97 14.72 6.85
C ALA A 99 10.47 14.51 7.14
N LEU A 100 10.15 13.49 7.92
CA LEU A 100 8.85 13.26 8.52
C LEU A 100 8.81 13.74 9.97
N ALA A 101 9.94 13.66 10.66
CA ALA A 101 10.11 14.24 11.99
C ALA A 101 10.02 15.77 11.90
N GLY A 102 9.11 16.37 12.67
CA GLY A 102 8.85 17.82 12.65
C GLY A 102 8.18 18.35 11.38
N SER A 103 7.66 17.47 10.52
CA SER A 103 6.98 17.89 9.30
C SER A 103 5.59 18.43 9.59
N GLU A 104 5.30 19.63 9.11
CA GLU A 104 3.99 20.27 9.25
C GLU A 104 2.85 19.42 8.66
N ILE A 105 3.07 18.82 7.49
CA ILE A 105 2.09 17.92 6.87
C ILE A 105 1.83 16.72 7.79
N VAL A 106 2.89 16.10 8.30
CA VAL A 106 2.76 14.90 9.15
C VAL A 106 2.06 15.24 10.46
N MET A 107 2.34 16.42 11.03
CA MET A 107 1.82 16.82 12.33
C MET A 107 0.38 17.35 12.26
N ASN A 108 0.05 18.13 11.22
CA ASN A 108 -1.15 18.98 11.22
C ASN A 108 -2.05 18.81 10.00
N ASP A 109 -1.68 17.99 8.99
CA ASP A 109 -2.49 17.78 7.79
C ASP A 109 -2.68 16.29 7.51
N LYS A 110 -3.58 15.68 8.29
CA LYS A 110 -3.97 14.26 8.15
C LYS A 110 -4.46 13.92 6.74
N GLY A 111 -5.29 14.80 6.17
CA GLY A 111 -5.86 14.58 4.84
C GLY A 111 -4.80 14.54 3.74
N ARG A 112 -3.85 15.47 3.77
CA ARG A 112 -2.75 15.49 2.82
C ARG A 112 -1.82 14.29 2.98
N GLN A 113 -1.62 13.83 4.20
CA GLN A 113 -0.80 12.64 4.45
C GLN A 113 -1.45 11.38 3.90
N VAL A 114 -2.77 11.23 4.06
CA VAL A 114 -3.55 10.14 3.42
C VAL A 114 -3.41 10.22 1.90
N GLU A 115 -3.63 11.38 1.30
CA GLU A 115 -3.51 11.59 -0.14
C GLU A 115 -2.12 11.18 -0.66
N ILE A 116 -1.04 11.58 0.01
CA ILE A 116 0.33 11.23 -0.38
C ILE A 116 0.55 9.71 -0.38
N LEU A 117 0.08 8.99 0.63
CA LEU A 117 0.23 7.53 0.65
C LEU A 117 -0.65 6.85 -0.40
N MET A 118 -1.83 7.39 -0.65
CA MET A 118 -2.78 6.82 -1.61
C MET A 118 -2.38 7.08 -3.06
N GLU A 119 -1.85 8.26 -3.37
CA GLU A 119 -1.61 8.70 -4.75
C GLU A 119 -0.12 8.83 -5.10
N GLY A 120 0.75 8.89 -4.08
CA GLY A 120 2.12 9.29 -4.26
C GLY A 120 2.26 10.79 -4.51
N VAL A 121 3.45 11.21 -4.93
CA VAL A 121 3.75 12.61 -5.27
C VAL A 121 4.24 12.67 -6.71
N GLN A 122 3.48 13.33 -7.57
CA GLN A 122 3.83 13.44 -8.98
C GLN A 122 5.20 14.11 -9.17
N GLY A 123 6.07 13.47 -9.93
CA GLY A 123 7.41 13.97 -10.21
C GLY A 123 8.44 13.73 -9.10
N ALA A 124 8.05 13.05 -8.00
CA ALA A 124 8.94 12.67 -6.91
C ALA A 124 9.11 11.14 -6.81
N ALA A 125 10.04 10.71 -5.97
CA ALA A 125 10.28 9.29 -5.71
C ALA A 125 9.20 8.65 -4.80
N MET A 126 8.34 9.46 -4.16
CA MET A 126 7.26 8.97 -3.30
C MET A 126 6.15 8.38 -4.16
N GLN A 127 6.08 7.06 -4.19
CA GLN A 127 5.09 6.31 -4.96
C GLN A 127 3.77 6.15 -4.19
N SER A 128 2.71 5.74 -4.88
CA SER A 128 1.46 5.28 -4.26
C SER A 128 1.66 3.94 -3.56
N TYR A 129 1.05 3.80 -2.39
CA TYR A 129 0.99 2.55 -1.62
C TYR A 129 -0.41 1.93 -1.59
N ALA A 130 -1.37 2.51 -2.30
CA ALA A 130 -2.78 2.09 -2.30
C ALA A 130 -3.00 0.61 -2.67
N GLU A 131 -2.16 0.06 -3.55
CA GLU A 131 -2.23 -1.33 -4.01
C GLU A 131 -1.23 -2.26 -3.29
N GLN A 132 -0.30 -1.69 -2.51
CA GLN A 132 0.77 -2.44 -1.85
C GLN A 132 0.47 -2.70 -0.37
N LEU A 133 -0.26 -1.79 0.26
CA LEU A 133 -0.61 -1.85 1.68
C LEU A 133 -2.14 -1.92 1.85
N THR A 134 -2.56 -2.63 2.87
CA THR A 134 -3.96 -2.70 3.31
C THR A 134 -4.40 -1.38 3.96
N GLU A 135 -5.70 -1.17 4.10
CA GLU A 135 -6.28 -0.01 4.81
C GLU A 135 -5.73 0.09 6.24
N VAL A 136 -5.56 -1.05 6.90
CA VAL A 136 -4.98 -1.11 8.25
C VAL A 136 -3.53 -0.66 8.26
N GLU A 137 -2.72 -1.15 7.34
CA GLU A 137 -1.30 -0.80 7.25
C GLU A 137 -1.08 0.67 6.90
N ILE A 138 -1.89 1.23 6.00
CA ILE A 138 -1.82 2.66 5.65
C ILE A 138 -2.21 3.51 6.85
N ALA A 139 -3.34 3.22 7.50
CA ALA A 139 -3.77 3.94 8.70
C ALA A 139 -2.74 3.84 9.83
N ALA A 140 -2.18 2.65 10.03
CA ALA A 140 -1.18 2.38 11.04
C ALA A 140 0.12 3.16 10.81
N VAL A 141 0.67 3.15 9.60
CA VAL A 141 1.92 3.88 9.31
C VAL A 141 1.74 5.39 9.38
N ILE A 142 0.57 5.91 9.01
CA ILE A 142 0.25 7.33 9.21
C ILE A 142 0.19 7.64 10.72
N THR A 143 -0.51 6.84 11.50
CA THR A 143 -0.59 7.00 12.95
C THR A 143 0.79 6.93 13.60
N TYR A 144 1.65 5.98 13.18
CA TYR A 144 3.03 5.87 13.65
C TYR A 144 3.81 7.15 13.38
N THR A 145 3.85 7.65 12.14
CA THR A 145 4.63 8.83 11.78
C THR A 145 4.13 10.10 12.47
N ARG A 146 2.83 10.19 12.77
CA ARG A 146 2.23 11.30 13.51
C ARG A 146 2.55 11.28 15.01
N LYS A 147 2.91 10.11 15.54
CA LYS A 147 3.23 9.92 16.96
C LYS A 147 4.72 9.78 17.25
N ALA A 148 5.51 9.30 16.29
CA ALA A 148 6.93 9.06 16.45
C ALA A 148 7.74 10.38 16.47
N TRP A 149 8.96 10.29 16.97
CA TRP A 149 9.98 11.35 16.94
C TRP A 149 9.57 12.69 17.55
N GLY A 150 8.57 12.67 18.44
CA GLY A 150 8.05 13.87 19.10
C GLY A 150 7.01 14.63 18.28
N ASN A 151 6.53 14.09 17.16
CA ASN A 151 5.50 14.72 16.35
C ASN A 151 4.17 14.87 17.08
N ASP A 152 3.85 13.94 17.99
CA ASP A 152 2.65 14.00 18.82
C ASP A 152 2.60 15.20 19.79
N ALA A 153 3.76 15.62 20.27
CA ALA A 153 3.86 16.77 21.19
C ALA A 153 3.67 18.13 20.50
N GLY A 154 3.92 18.21 19.20
CA GLY A 154 3.81 19.43 18.40
C GLY A 154 2.67 19.45 17.39
N GLY A 155 1.94 18.34 17.25
CA GLY A 155 0.89 18.17 16.27
C GLY A 155 -0.54 18.26 16.85
N ASP A 156 -1.53 18.02 15.99
CA ASP A 156 -2.95 18.03 16.36
C ASP A 156 -3.38 16.81 17.20
N GLY A 157 -2.51 15.81 17.33
CA GLY A 157 -2.76 14.58 18.09
C GLY A 157 -3.72 13.58 17.43
N GLU A 158 -4.26 13.90 16.26
CA GLU A 158 -5.20 13.03 15.56
C GLU A 158 -4.49 11.75 15.05
N ILE A 159 -5.22 10.65 15.05
CA ILE A 159 -4.83 9.38 14.43
C ILE A 159 -5.64 9.15 13.16
N VAL A 160 -5.19 8.22 12.32
CA VAL A 160 -5.94 7.76 11.15
C VAL A 160 -6.41 6.33 11.43
N VAL A 161 -7.70 6.08 11.23
CA VAL A 161 -8.27 4.74 11.36
C VAL A 161 -8.49 4.09 9.99
N PRO A 162 -8.47 2.74 9.89
CA PRO A 162 -8.59 2.04 8.59
C PRO A 162 -9.85 2.41 7.79
N LYS A 163 -10.94 2.73 8.48
CA LYS A 163 -12.18 3.18 7.84
C LYS A 163 -12.00 4.48 7.03
N GLU A 164 -11.21 5.42 7.51
CA GLU A 164 -10.93 6.67 6.78
C GLU A 164 -10.20 6.39 5.46
N ILE A 165 -9.32 5.40 5.44
CA ILE A 165 -8.62 4.97 4.22
C ILE A 165 -9.59 4.31 3.24
N LEU A 166 -10.50 3.45 3.74
CA LEU A 166 -11.53 2.84 2.91
C LEU A 166 -12.47 3.90 2.32
N ASP A 167 -12.91 4.86 3.14
CA ASP A 167 -13.78 5.96 2.70
C ASP A 167 -13.07 6.84 1.65
N TYR A 168 -11.79 7.09 1.80
CA TYR A 168 -10.99 7.78 0.79
C TYR A 168 -10.96 7.02 -0.55
N LYS A 169 -10.75 5.70 -0.52
CA LYS A 169 -10.78 4.83 -1.72
C LYS A 169 -12.15 4.90 -2.40
N ASN A 170 -13.22 4.79 -1.64
CA ASN A 170 -14.60 4.76 -2.18
C ASN A 170 -15.05 6.10 -2.77
N ASN A 171 -14.57 7.22 -2.26
CA ASN A 171 -14.95 8.56 -2.75
C ASN A 171 -14.22 8.98 -4.04
N LYS A 172 -13.22 8.21 -4.47
CA LYS A 172 -12.47 8.46 -5.71
C LYS A 172 -12.77 7.50 -6.86
N LEU A 173 -13.57 6.47 -6.61
CA LEU A 173 -14.10 5.55 -7.63
C LEU A 173 -15.44 6.07 -8.18
#